data_95be52733b770a8acdd850ec6d57bc7f
#
_entry.id   95be52733b770a8acdd850ec6d57bc7f
#
_cell.length_a   1.000
_cell.length_b   1.000
_cell.length_c   1.000
_cell.angle_alpha   90.00
_cell.angle_beta   90.00
_cell.angle_gamma   90.00
#
_symmetry.space_group_name_H-M   'P 1'
#
loop_
_entity.id
_entity.type
_entity.pdbx_description
1 polymer ?
#
loop_
_entity_poly.entity_id
_entity_poly.type
_entity_poly.pdbx_seq_one_letter_code
_entity_poly.pdbx_strand_id
1 'polypeptide(L)'
;MKLLITIISFIIGVKINAMNLLDYKVNEKKIILEDWKFFSDQVMGGVSEGKTSLKKDNNNFFLRLEGKVSTENNGGFIQVRKEYEIKDDSYKGIRLKARGIESEYYIHVRTNKLFLPWQYYAGKFFVSKEWTNIEIKFDDFTKSNFYQPQKFNSSEIKSIAFVAFGKDFDAQLDIIEAELF
;
A
#
# COMPACT_ATOMS: atom_id res chain seq x y z
N MET A 1 32.54 -48.20 24.16
CA MET A 1 31.11 -47.85 24.16
C MET A 1 31.03 -46.34 23.85
N LYS A 2 30.74 -45.99 22.58
CA LYS A 2 30.65 -44.58 22.12
C LYS A 2 29.20 -44.13 22.24
N LEU A 3 28.96 -43.13 23.10
CA LEU A 3 27.65 -42.51 23.28
C LEU A 3 27.39 -41.57 22.12
N LEU A 4 26.40 -41.89 21.27
CA LEU A 4 25.94 -41.01 20.17
C LEU A 4 24.91 -40.05 20.72
N ILE A 5 25.30 -38.79 20.88
CA ILE A 5 24.37 -37.72 21.30
C ILE A 5 23.67 -37.21 20.04
N THR A 6 22.42 -37.57 19.83
CA THR A 6 21.57 -37.06 18.76
C THR A 6 21.03 -35.70 19.20
N ILE A 7 21.54 -34.61 18.60
CA ILE A 7 21.01 -33.27 18.78
C ILE A 7 19.77 -33.13 17.91
N ILE A 8 18.57 -33.16 18.53
CA ILE A 8 17.31 -32.83 17.86
C ILE A 8 17.21 -31.32 17.78
N SER A 9 17.51 -30.71 16.63
CA SER A 9 17.23 -29.31 16.37
C SER A 9 15.71 -29.10 16.25
N PHE A 10 15.13 -28.50 17.25
CA PHE A 10 13.74 -28.02 17.21
C PHE A 10 13.71 -26.74 16.39
N ILE A 11 13.36 -26.82 15.10
CA ILE A 11 13.07 -25.64 14.27
C ILE A 11 11.71 -25.13 14.71
N ILE A 12 11.70 -24.11 15.57
CA ILE A 12 10.48 -23.34 15.86
C ILE A 12 10.15 -22.56 14.59
N GLY A 13 9.22 -23.09 13.79
CA GLY A 13 8.66 -22.37 12.67
C GLY A 13 7.93 -21.12 13.18
N VAL A 14 8.54 -19.95 13.04
CA VAL A 14 7.84 -18.68 13.24
C VAL A 14 6.74 -18.61 12.19
N LYS A 15 5.49 -18.76 12.60
CA LYS A 15 4.35 -18.44 11.72
C LYS A 15 4.43 -16.95 11.42
N ILE A 16 4.88 -16.59 10.21
CA ILE A 16 4.76 -15.23 9.70
C ILE A 16 3.27 -15.03 9.46
N ASN A 17 2.65 -14.23 10.32
CA ASN A 17 1.27 -13.84 10.14
C ASN A 17 1.24 -12.81 9.01
N ALA A 18 0.55 -13.08 7.91
CA ALA A 18 0.41 -12.17 6.79
C ALA A 18 -1.08 -11.94 6.51
N MET A 19 -1.46 -10.68 6.27
CA MET A 19 -2.82 -10.30 5.89
C MET A 19 -2.82 -9.79 4.46
N ASN A 20 -3.50 -10.51 3.56
CA ASN A 20 -3.64 -10.07 2.18
C ASN A 20 -4.51 -8.79 2.11
N LEU A 21 -3.99 -7.75 1.45
CA LEU A 21 -4.68 -6.49 1.22
C LEU A 21 -5.45 -6.49 -0.10
N LEU A 22 -5.02 -7.32 -1.09
CA LEU A 22 -5.64 -7.46 -2.40
C LEU A 22 -6.15 -8.88 -2.57
N ASP A 23 -7.37 -9.16 -2.12
CA ASP A 23 -7.99 -10.48 -2.30
C ASP A 23 -8.67 -10.57 -3.68
N TYR A 24 -7.90 -11.05 -4.68
CA TYR A 24 -8.39 -11.26 -6.05
C TYR A 24 -9.13 -12.58 -6.20
N LYS A 25 -10.36 -12.69 -5.72
CA LYS A 25 -11.21 -13.83 -6.04
C LYS A 25 -11.86 -13.65 -7.42
N VAL A 26 -11.73 -14.65 -8.29
CA VAL A 26 -12.16 -14.58 -9.69
C VAL A 26 -13.64 -14.20 -9.87
N ASN A 27 -14.47 -14.55 -8.91
CA ASN A 27 -15.92 -14.27 -8.94
C ASN A 27 -16.31 -12.95 -8.27
N GLU A 28 -15.35 -12.23 -7.69
CA GLU A 28 -15.57 -11.03 -6.87
C GLU A 28 -14.94 -9.75 -7.46
N LYS A 29 -14.69 -9.70 -8.79
CA LYS A 29 -14.08 -8.55 -9.46
C LYS A 29 -14.71 -7.22 -9.10
N LYS A 30 -16.04 -7.23 -8.93
CA LYS A 30 -16.81 -6.05 -8.59
C LYS A 30 -16.54 -5.58 -7.17
N ILE A 31 -16.37 -6.52 -6.23
CA ILE A 31 -16.10 -6.25 -4.83
C ILE A 31 -14.74 -5.58 -4.64
N ILE A 32 -13.70 -6.04 -5.32
CA ILE A 32 -12.35 -5.45 -5.21
C ILE A 32 -12.35 -3.99 -5.66
N LEU A 33 -13.02 -3.67 -6.77
CA LEU A 33 -13.12 -2.29 -7.26
C LEU A 33 -14.03 -1.42 -6.39
N GLU A 34 -15.06 -1.97 -5.77
CA GLU A 34 -15.95 -1.26 -4.85
C GLU A 34 -15.22 -0.92 -3.54
N ASP A 35 -14.38 -1.81 -3.02
CA ASP A 35 -13.62 -1.59 -1.80
C ASP A 35 -12.48 -0.61 -1.99
N TRP A 36 -11.77 -0.70 -3.11
CA TRP A 36 -10.70 0.21 -3.48
C TRP A 36 -11.23 1.40 -4.26
N LYS A 37 -11.33 2.56 -3.61
CA LYS A 37 -11.92 3.78 -4.16
C LYS A 37 -10.83 4.72 -4.68
N PHE A 38 -11.06 5.27 -5.87
CA PHE A 38 -10.22 6.32 -6.45
C PHE A 38 -10.51 7.67 -5.82
N PHE A 39 -9.45 8.44 -5.58
CA PHE A 39 -9.49 9.85 -5.18
C PHE A 39 -8.39 10.62 -5.88
N SER A 40 -8.64 11.88 -6.19
CA SER A 40 -7.62 12.82 -6.65
C SER A 40 -7.67 14.10 -5.82
N ASP A 41 -6.71 14.98 -6.05
CA ASP A 41 -6.66 16.30 -5.42
C ASP A 41 -7.81 17.23 -5.80
N GLN A 42 -8.66 16.85 -6.75
CA GLN A 42 -9.90 17.57 -7.08
C GLN A 42 -10.81 17.75 -5.86
N VAL A 43 -10.75 16.86 -4.86
CA VAL A 43 -11.47 17.03 -3.58
C VAL A 43 -11.02 18.26 -2.79
N MET A 44 -9.89 18.88 -3.19
CA MET A 44 -9.29 20.07 -2.56
C MET A 44 -9.11 21.23 -3.57
N GLY A 45 -9.65 21.09 -4.79
CA GLY A 45 -9.51 22.10 -5.85
C GLY A 45 -8.31 21.93 -6.77
N GLY A 46 -7.56 20.81 -6.66
CA GLY A 46 -6.52 20.42 -7.62
C GLY A 46 -7.09 19.99 -8.96
N VAL A 47 -6.22 19.68 -9.92
CA VAL A 47 -6.58 19.35 -11.31
C VAL A 47 -6.07 17.99 -11.77
N SER A 48 -5.52 17.19 -10.86
CA SER A 48 -5.07 15.83 -11.21
C SER A 48 -6.26 14.95 -11.62
N GLU A 49 -6.08 14.17 -12.70
CA GLU A 49 -7.10 13.30 -13.24
C GLU A 49 -6.61 11.86 -13.32
N GLY A 50 -7.51 10.90 -13.16
CA GLY A 50 -7.16 9.51 -13.27
C GLY A 50 -8.30 8.57 -12.98
N LYS A 51 -7.94 7.30 -12.84
CA LYS A 51 -8.90 6.25 -12.50
C LYS A 51 -8.18 5.05 -11.89
N THR A 52 -8.94 4.20 -11.26
CA THR A 52 -8.53 2.84 -10.89
C THR A 52 -9.32 1.80 -11.67
N SER A 53 -8.68 0.69 -11.99
CA SER A 53 -9.31 -0.42 -12.72
C SER A 53 -8.68 -1.76 -12.33
N LEU A 54 -9.48 -2.82 -12.40
CA LEU A 54 -8.97 -4.18 -12.33
C LEU A 54 -8.56 -4.60 -13.75
N LYS A 55 -7.32 -4.99 -13.91
CA LYS A 55 -6.76 -5.52 -15.16
C LYS A 55 -6.43 -7.00 -15.02
N LYS A 56 -6.25 -7.67 -16.16
CA LYS A 56 -5.85 -9.07 -16.23
C LYS A 56 -4.68 -9.21 -17.20
N ASP A 57 -3.64 -9.94 -16.74
CA ASP A 57 -2.51 -10.33 -17.56
C ASP A 57 -2.33 -11.85 -17.40
N ASN A 58 -2.44 -12.61 -18.51
CA ASN A 58 -2.55 -14.06 -18.49
C ASN A 58 -3.68 -14.52 -17.53
N ASN A 59 -3.35 -15.22 -16.44
CA ASN A 59 -4.33 -15.68 -15.45
C ASN A 59 -4.36 -14.83 -14.17
N ASN A 60 -3.54 -13.78 -14.08
CA ASN A 60 -3.41 -12.95 -12.88
C ASN A 60 -4.17 -11.64 -13.03
N PHE A 61 -4.91 -11.27 -11.99
CA PHE A 61 -5.53 -9.95 -11.87
C PHE A 61 -4.59 -9.01 -11.12
N PHE A 62 -4.64 -7.73 -11.47
CA PHE A 62 -3.93 -6.68 -10.77
C PHE A 62 -4.73 -5.39 -10.73
N LEU A 63 -4.53 -4.63 -9.66
CA LEU A 63 -5.11 -3.31 -9.48
C LEU A 63 -4.23 -2.30 -10.23
N ARG A 64 -4.83 -1.50 -11.13
CA ARG A 64 -4.17 -0.40 -11.82
C ARG A 64 -4.68 0.94 -11.31
N LEU A 65 -3.76 1.80 -10.90
CA LEU A 65 -3.95 3.23 -10.73
C LEU A 65 -3.27 3.93 -11.89
N GLU A 66 -3.99 4.74 -12.67
CA GLU A 66 -3.44 5.46 -13.82
C GLU A 66 -4.05 6.85 -13.93
N GLY A 67 -3.25 7.82 -14.39
CA GLY A 67 -3.71 9.19 -14.62
C GLY A 67 -2.60 10.21 -14.71
N LYS A 68 -2.99 11.47 -14.83
CA LYS A 68 -2.08 12.62 -14.87
C LYS A 68 -2.10 13.33 -13.51
N VAL A 69 -0.96 13.36 -12.85
CA VAL A 69 -0.75 14.13 -11.63
C VAL A 69 -0.31 15.53 -12.02
N SER A 70 -0.92 16.55 -11.42
CA SER A 70 -0.56 17.96 -11.60
C SER A 70 -0.47 18.65 -10.25
N THR A 71 0.56 19.45 -10.06
CA THR A 71 0.76 20.27 -8.84
C THR A 71 0.07 21.62 -8.88
N GLU A 72 -0.63 21.91 -9.97
CA GLU A 72 -1.46 23.13 -10.08
C GLU A 72 -2.49 23.22 -8.95
N ASN A 73 -2.83 24.43 -8.54
CA ASN A 73 -3.79 24.74 -7.47
C ASN A 73 -3.46 24.08 -6.12
N ASN A 74 -2.17 23.89 -5.81
CA ASN A 74 -1.69 23.18 -4.62
C ASN A 74 -2.19 21.71 -4.54
N GLY A 75 -2.50 21.11 -5.68
CA GLY A 75 -2.80 19.69 -5.83
C GLY A 75 -1.54 18.82 -5.82
N GLY A 76 -1.58 17.72 -6.53
CA GLY A 76 -0.40 16.88 -6.76
C GLY A 76 -0.57 15.42 -6.38
N PHE A 77 -1.81 14.86 -6.44
CA PHE A 77 -1.97 13.42 -6.23
C PHE A 77 -3.15 12.80 -6.96
N ILE A 78 -2.97 11.53 -7.26
CA ILE A 78 -4.04 10.56 -7.48
C ILE A 78 -3.78 9.35 -6.57
N GLN A 79 -4.83 8.75 -6.03
CA GLN A 79 -4.71 7.59 -5.16
C GLN A 79 -5.86 6.61 -5.32
N VAL A 80 -5.59 5.37 -4.97
CA VAL A 80 -6.60 4.34 -4.72
C VAL A 80 -6.51 3.91 -3.27
N ARG A 81 -7.62 3.95 -2.52
CA ARG A 81 -7.67 3.75 -1.07
C ARG A 81 -8.74 2.75 -0.67
N LYS A 82 -8.42 1.95 0.34
CA LYS A 82 -9.36 1.04 1.02
C LYS A 82 -9.30 1.26 2.53
N GLU A 83 -10.47 1.14 3.17
CA GLU A 83 -10.58 1.16 4.64
C GLU A 83 -10.41 -0.24 5.21
N TYR A 84 -9.82 -0.32 6.40
CA TYR A 84 -9.54 -1.56 7.11
C TYR A 84 -9.92 -1.45 8.57
N GLU A 85 -10.26 -2.59 9.16
CA GLU A 85 -10.36 -2.79 10.60
C GLU A 85 -9.39 -3.91 10.98
N ILE A 86 -8.17 -3.55 11.37
CA ILE A 86 -7.09 -4.47 11.72
C ILE A 86 -7.03 -4.54 13.25
N LYS A 87 -7.15 -5.77 13.80
CA LYS A 87 -7.11 -6.01 15.25
C LYS A 87 -5.77 -6.50 15.75
N ASP A 88 -4.88 -6.90 14.84
CA ASP A 88 -3.59 -7.51 15.14
C ASP A 88 -2.47 -6.46 15.11
N ASP A 89 -1.72 -6.35 16.20
CA ASP A 89 -0.57 -5.46 16.36
C ASP A 89 0.76 -6.09 15.94
N SER A 90 0.75 -7.34 15.47
CA SER A 90 1.96 -8.09 15.16
C SER A 90 2.61 -7.69 13.84
N TYR A 91 1.86 -7.08 12.93
CA TYR A 91 2.38 -6.65 11.62
C TYR A 91 3.41 -5.53 11.76
N LYS A 92 4.46 -5.60 10.93
CA LYS A 92 5.62 -4.70 10.97
C LYS A 92 5.78 -3.84 9.73
N GLY A 93 5.02 -4.13 8.68
CA GLY A 93 5.16 -3.43 7.40
C GLY A 93 4.19 -3.89 6.33
N ILE A 94 4.43 -3.41 5.12
CA ILE A 94 3.67 -3.74 3.91
C ILE A 94 4.62 -4.30 2.87
N ARG A 95 4.31 -5.47 2.34
CA ARG A 95 4.92 -6.02 1.13
C ARG A 95 3.98 -5.85 -0.03
N LEU A 96 4.54 -5.52 -1.20
CA LEU A 96 3.78 -5.48 -2.43
C LEU A 96 4.64 -5.96 -3.60
N LYS A 97 3.97 -6.47 -4.64
CA LYS A 97 4.56 -6.73 -5.93
C LYS A 97 3.91 -5.82 -6.95
N ALA A 98 4.72 -4.88 -7.48
CA ALA A 98 4.24 -3.80 -8.31
C ALA A 98 5.13 -3.56 -9.53
N ARG A 99 4.56 -2.92 -10.55
CA ARG A 99 5.24 -2.36 -11.73
C ARG A 99 4.54 -1.07 -12.18
N GLY A 100 5.16 -0.32 -13.09
CA GLY A 100 4.49 0.86 -13.66
C GLY A 100 5.41 1.77 -14.46
N ILE A 101 4.97 3.00 -14.66
CA ILE A 101 5.84 4.06 -15.16
C ILE A 101 6.89 4.34 -14.09
N GLU A 102 8.14 4.32 -14.52
CA GLU A 102 9.33 4.43 -13.67
C GLU A 102 9.31 5.74 -12.88
N SER A 103 9.00 5.64 -11.60
CA SER A 103 8.85 6.77 -10.69
C SER A 103 8.82 6.33 -9.23
N GLU A 104 8.91 7.31 -8.34
CA GLU A 104 8.55 7.16 -6.93
C GLU A 104 7.02 7.20 -6.77
N TYR A 105 6.52 6.26 -5.96
CA TYR A 105 5.14 6.18 -5.50
C TYR A 105 5.13 6.04 -3.99
N TYR A 106 3.94 6.11 -3.40
CA TYR A 106 3.80 6.11 -1.94
C TYR A 106 2.69 5.17 -1.49
N ILE A 107 2.86 4.61 -0.30
CA ILE A 107 1.77 4.06 0.49
C ILE A 107 1.41 5.12 1.53
N HIS A 108 0.17 5.60 1.52
CA HIS A 108 -0.33 6.44 2.61
C HIS A 108 -1.16 5.60 3.57
N VAL A 109 -0.79 5.63 4.84
CA VAL A 109 -1.52 4.99 5.92
C VAL A 109 -2.18 6.08 6.77
N ARG A 110 -3.49 5.92 7.01
CA ARG A 110 -4.21 6.72 7.99
C ARG A 110 -4.61 5.84 9.17
N THR A 111 -4.52 6.40 10.36
CA THR A 111 -4.83 5.70 11.61
C THR A 111 -6.02 6.35 12.32
N ASN A 112 -6.58 5.66 13.30
CA ASN A 112 -7.66 6.16 14.14
C ASN A 112 -7.21 7.30 15.08
N LYS A 113 -5.89 7.54 15.20
CA LYS A 113 -5.31 8.66 15.98
C LYS A 113 -5.13 9.94 15.16
N LEU A 114 -5.43 9.94 13.87
CA LEU A 114 -5.33 11.10 12.99
C LEU A 114 -6.68 11.79 12.88
N PHE A 115 -6.74 13.08 13.27
CA PHE A 115 -7.99 13.85 13.33
C PHE A 115 -8.23 14.66 12.06
N LEU A 116 -7.15 15.13 11.40
CA LEU A 116 -7.27 16.02 10.24
C LEU A 116 -7.27 15.18 8.94
N PRO A 117 -8.10 15.55 7.95
CA PRO A 117 -8.26 14.76 6.72
C PRO A 117 -6.98 14.66 5.88
N TRP A 118 -6.05 15.59 6.02
CA TRP A 118 -4.75 15.62 5.32
C TRP A 118 -3.60 14.95 6.06
N GLN A 119 -3.84 14.41 7.27
CA GLN A 119 -2.83 13.67 8.01
C GLN A 119 -2.72 12.23 7.50
N TYR A 120 -1.50 11.76 7.29
CA TYR A 120 -1.15 10.41 6.91
C TYR A 120 0.29 10.08 7.29
N TYR A 121 0.64 8.80 7.24
CA TYR A 121 2.03 8.33 7.22
C TYR A 121 2.35 7.87 5.82
N ALA A 122 3.51 8.28 5.28
CA ALA A 122 3.95 8.00 3.92
C ALA A 122 5.10 7.00 3.91
N GLY A 123 4.91 5.84 3.32
CA GLY A 123 5.97 4.90 2.95
C GLY A 123 6.31 5.07 1.47
N LYS A 124 7.53 5.47 1.16
CA LYS A 124 7.99 5.73 -0.21
C LYS A 124 8.57 4.47 -0.84
N PHE A 125 8.26 4.23 -2.12
CA PHE A 125 8.85 3.14 -2.91
C PHE A 125 9.03 3.54 -4.37
N PHE A 126 9.90 2.82 -5.06
CA PHE A 126 10.16 3.02 -6.48
C PHE A 126 9.65 1.82 -7.28
N VAL A 127 9.06 2.07 -8.44
CA VAL A 127 8.69 1.02 -9.39
C VAL A 127 9.43 1.19 -10.72
N SER A 128 9.61 0.07 -11.40
CA SER A 128 10.08 -0.02 -12.78
C SER A 128 9.00 -0.61 -13.67
N LYS A 129 9.31 -0.79 -14.95
CA LYS A 129 8.41 -1.45 -15.92
C LYS A 129 8.20 -2.94 -15.62
N GLU A 130 9.12 -3.55 -14.87
CA GLU A 130 9.07 -4.97 -14.49
C GLU A 130 8.44 -5.16 -13.11
N TRP A 131 7.82 -6.32 -12.90
CA TRP A 131 7.29 -6.70 -11.60
C TRP A 131 8.40 -6.79 -10.56
N THR A 132 8.33 -5.96 -9.54
CA THR A 132 9.32 -5.86 -8.46
C THR A 132 8.67 -6.11 -7.12
N ASN A 133 9.33 -6.91 -6.27
CA ASN A 133 8.94 -7.10 -4.88
C ASN A 133 9.48 -5.93 -4.04
N ILE A 134 8.62 -5.33 -3.27
CA ILE A 134 8.89 -4.15 -2.46
C ILE A 134 8.47 -4.46 -1.03
N GLU A 135 9.30 -4.12 -0.06
CA GLU A 135 9.01 -4.23 1.37
C GLU A 135 9.27 -2.90 2.03
N ILE A 136 8.29 -2.39 2.81
CA ILE A 136 8.41 -1.15 3.55
C ILE A 136 7.95 -1.42 4.98
N LYS A 137 8.86 -1.25 5.95
CA LYS A 137 8.55 -1.39 7.38
C LYS A 137 7.81 -0.15 7.87
N PHE A 138 6.93 -0.31 8.86
CA PHE A 138 6.23 0.84 9.45
C PHE A 138 7.19 1.87 10.06
N ASP A 139 8.36 1.43 10.52
CA ASP A 139 9.41 2.33 11.02
C ASP A 139 9.99 3.26 9.94
N ASP A 140 9.88 2.90 8.65
CA ASP A 140 10.36 3.69 7.51
C ASP A 140 9.31 4.71 7.02
N PHE A 141 8.09 4.68 7.59
CA PHE A 141 7.06 5.64 7.24
C PHE A 141 7.32 7.00 7.90
N THR A 142 7.14 8.05 7.13
CA THR A 142 7.27 9.44 7.60
C THR A 142 5.90 10.06 7.81
N LYS A 143 5.75 10.80 8.90
CA LYS A 143 4.51 11.54 9.19
C LYS A 143 4.39 12.78 8.31
N SER A 144 3.17 13.06 7.84
CA SER A 144 2.89 14.23 6.99
C SER A 144 2.75 15.53 7.78
N ASN A 145 2.57 15.48 9.09
CA ASN A 145 2.31 16.65 9.92
C ASN A 145 3.03 16.58 11.27
N PHE A 146 3.45 17.73 11.79
CA PHE A 146 4.20 17.84 13.05
C PHE A 146 3.41 17.32 14.25
N TYR A 147 2.12 17.60 14.32
CA TYR A 147 1.28 17.30 15.50
C TYR A 147 0.80 15.84 15.59
N GLN A 148 1.10 14.98 14.60
CA GLN A 148 0.72 13.58 14.67
C GLN A 148 1.79 12.73 15.41
N PRO A 149 1.42 11.59 16.00
CA PRO A 149 2.37 10.66 16.60
C PRO A 149 3.50 10.28 15.64
N GLN A 150 4.69 10.01 16.20
CA GLN A 150 5.87 9.68 15.38
C GLN A 150 5.73 8.31 14.70
N LYS A 151 5.08 7.35 15.39
CA LYS A 151 4.89 5.97 14.94
C LYS A 151 3.42 5.57 15.11
N PHE A 152 3.06 4.47 14.49
CA PHE A 152 1.76 3.83 14.64
C PHE A 152 1.90 2.32 14.70
N ASN A 153 0.89 1.64 15.25
CA ASN A 153 0.76 0.21 15.27
C ASN A 153 -0.23 -0.27 14.20
N SER A 154 -0.13 -1.53 13.78
CA SER A 154 -1.04 -2.08 12.76
C SER A 154 -2.51 -2.05 13.16
N SER A 155 -2.86 -2.27 14.42
CA SER A 155 -4.24 -2.19 14.92
C SER A 155 -4.84 -0.78 14.91
N GLU A 156 -4.02 0.25 14.71
CA GLU A 156 -4.47 1.63 14.57
C GLU A 156 -4.82 2.00 13.12
N ILE A 157 -4.45 1.16 12.15
CA ILE A 157 -4.66 1.42 10.72
C ILE A 157 -6.15 1.47 10.41
N LYS A 158 -6.59 2.60 9.87
CA LYS A 158 -7.95 2.86 9.41
C LYS A 158 -8.07 2.77 7.89
N SER A 159 -7.04 3.18 7.16
CA SER A 159 -7.01 3.04 5.71
C SER A 159 -5.59 2.97 5.16
N ILE A 160 -5.46 2.28 4.03
CA ILE A 160 -4.23 2.18 3.24
C ILE A 160 -4.55 2.70 1.84
N ALA A 161 -3.66 3.52 1.27
CA ALA A 161 -3.76 3.99 -0.10
C ALA A 161 -2.45 3.81 -0.84
N PHE A 162 -2.54 3.47 -2.14
CA PHE A 162 -1.45 3.54 -3.09
C PHE A 162 -1.55 4.84 -3.86
N VAL A 163 -0.47 5.62 -3.93
CA VAL A 163 -0.52 7.03 -4.29
C VAL A 163 0.58 7.39 -5.28
N ALA A 164 0.22 8.10 -6.34
CA ALA A 164 1.13 8.88 -7.17
C ALA A 164 1.06 10.33 -6.68
N PHE A 165 2.22 10.93 -6.30
CA PHE A 165 2.25 12.14 -5.50
C PHE A 165 3.43 13.05 -5.77
N GLY A 166 3.20 14.35 -5.67
CA GLY A 166 4.23 15.36 -5.37
C GLY A 166 4.98 15.97 -6.56
N LYS A 167 4.65 15.60 -7.79
CA LYS A 167 5.20 16.18 -9.02
C LYS A 167 4.24 16.01 -10.20
N ASP A 168 4.46 16.77 -11.26
CA ASP A 168 3.72 16.62 -12.52
C ASP A 168 4.26 15.42 -13.28
N PHE A 169 3.41 14.42 -13.56
CA PHE A 169 3.76 13.26 -14.37
C PHE A 169 2.55 12.42 -14.77
N ASP A 170 2.70 11.64 -15.84
CA ASP A 170 1.75 10.59 -16.17
C ASP A 170 2.07 9.38 -15.29
N ALA A 171 1.14 9.03 -14.42
CA ALA A 171 1.29 7.92 -13.49
C ALA A 171 0.62 6.66 -14.00
N GLN A 172 1.27 5.52 -13.83
CA GLN A 172 0.68 4.20 -13.95
C GLN A 172 1.35 3.28 -12.94
N LEU A 173 0.56 2.75 -12.03
CA LEU A 173 0.98 1.81 -10.99
C LEU A 173 0.08 0.58 -11.03
N ASP A 174 0.67 -0.56 -11.32
CA ASP A 174 0.04 -1.88 -11.30
C ASP A 174 0.48 -2.61 -10.03
N ILE A 175 -0.47 -3.17 -9.28
CA ILE A 175 -0.20 -3.92 -8.05
C ILE A 175 -0.89 -5.27 -8.16
N ILE A 176 -0.10 -6.36 -8.13
CA ILE A 176 -0.61 -7.73 -8.25
C ILE A 176 -0.75 -8.41 -6.89
N GLU A 177 0.11 -8.06 -5.94
CA GLU A 177 0.10 -8.56 -4.57
C GLU A 177 0.36 -7.42 -3.60
N ALA A 178 -0.33 -7.40 -2.47
CA ALA A 178 -0.06 -6.54 -1.34
C ALA A 178 -0.51 -7.21 -0.06
N GLU A 179 0.33 -7.17 0.98
CA GLU A 179 0.05 -7.79 2.28
C GLU A 179 0.66 -7.01 3.44
N LEU A 180 0.07 -7.13 4.61
CA LEU A 180 0.73 -6.83 5.88
C LEU A 180 1.57 -8.04 6.31
N PHE A 181 2.78 -7.81 6.88
CA PHE A 181 3.68 -8.86 7.36
C PHE A 181 4.24 -8.56 8.73
#